data_1a78dc10dda5d359d5fb7cdf9a3f46ec
#
_entry.id   1a78dc10dda5d359d5fb7cdf9a3f46ec
#
_cell.length_a   1.000
_cell.length_b   1.000
_cell.length_c   1.000
_cell.angle_alpha   90.00
_cell.angle_beta   90.00
_cell.angle_gamma   90.00
#
_symmetry.space_group_name_H-M   'P 1'
#
loop_
_entity.id
_entity.type
_entity.pdbx_description
1 polymer ?
#
loop_
_entity_poly.entity_id
_entity_poly.type
_entity_poly.pdbx_seq_one_letter_code
_entity_poly.pdbx_strand_id
1 'polypeptide(L)'
;MSTTRTVGVGLISVGWMGQLHARAYRDVPIVYPGLGVTPKLVIAADTAASRVDFAKNVLGFAEGTTDYREVLAHPDVDVVSICAPNFLHAEIGIAAAKAGKHFWIEKPVGRSYTETAAIEAAATDAG
;
A
#
# COMPACT_ATOMS: atom_id res chain seq x y z
N MET A 1 -2.44 -19.34 -23.81
CA MET A 1 -1.95 -19.14 -22.42
C MET A 1 -2.22 -17.74 -21.96
N SER A 2 -2.95 -17.58 -20.90
CA SER A 2 -3.15 -16.26 -20.29
C SER A 2 -1.85 -15.83 -19.60
N THR A 3 -1.33 -14.67 -19.97
CA THR A 3 -0.18 -14.07 -19.28
C THR A 3 -0.66 -13.50 -17.96
N THR A 4 -0.11 -13.98 -16.84
CA THR A 4 -0.40 -13.44 -15.52
C THR A 4 0.35 -12.12 -15.35
N ARG A 5 -0.36 -11.07 -15.01
CA ARG A 5 0.23 -9.76 -14.72
C ARG A 5 0.68 -9.72 -13.25
N THR A 6 1.91 -9.34 -13.03
CA THR A 6 2.40 -9.06 -11.68
C THR A 6 2.05 -7.63 -11.30
N VAL A 7 1.48 -7.45 -10.10
CA VAL A 7 1.16 -6.15 -9.53
C VAL A 7 2.00 -5.97 -8.26
N GLY A 8 2.88 -4.99 -8.27
CA GLY A 8 3.75 -4.71 -7.12
C GLY A 8 3.01 -3.97 -6.03
N VAL A 9 3.08 -4.49 -4.81
CA VAL A 9 2.38 -3.97 -3.63
C VAL A 9 3.36 -3.32 -2.67
N GLY A 10 3.05 -2.09 -2.27
CA GLY A 10 3.67 -1.42 -1.15
C GLY A 10 2.70 -1.33 0.02
N LEU A 11 3.22 -1.42 1.24
CA LEU A 11 2.42 -1.27 2.45
C LEU A 11 3.01 -0.16 3.32
N ILE A 12 2.16 0.74 3.77
CA ILE A 12 2.55 1.80 4.70
C ILE A 12 1.82 1.59 6.02
N SER A 13 2.58 1.33 7.05
CA SER A 13 2.22 0.89 8.39
C SER A 13 1.90 -0.61 8.48
N VAL A 14 2.67 -1.27 9.33
CA VAL A 14 2.61 -2.73 9.55
C VAL A 14 1.92 -3.04 10.89
N GLY A 15 0.84 -2.30 11.16
CA GLY A 15 -0.03 -2.59 12.29
C GLY A 15 -1.02 -3.70 11.96
N TRP A 16 -2.04 -3.85 12.80
CA TRP A 16 -3.02 -4.90 12.64
C TRP A 16 -3.69 -4.89 11.24
N MET A 17 -4.16 -3.72 10.80
CA MET A 17 -4.81 -3.62 9.48
C MET A 17 -3.83 -3.84 8.33
N GLY A 18 -2.60 -3.34 8.44
CA GLY A 18 -1.57 -3.58 7.43
C GLY A 18 -1.26 -5.05 7.27
N GLN A 19 -1.22 -5.79 8.36
CA GLN A 19 -1.02 -7.24 8.32
C GLN A 19 -2.18 -7.95 7.63
N LEU A 20 -3.42 -7.50 7.85
CA LEU A 20 -4.59 -8.06 7.16
C LEU A 20 -4.55 -7.76 5.66
N HIS A 21 -4.16 -6.56 5.26
CA HIS A 21 -3.99 -6.22 3.85
C HIS A 21 -2.92 -7.11 3.19
N ALA A 22 -1.78 -7.30 3.84
CA ALA A 22 -0.72 -8.16 3.31
C ALA A 22 -1.21 -9.59 3.08
N ARG A 23 -1.95 -10.14 4.03
CA ARG A 23 -2.54 -11.48 3.91
C ARG A 23 -3.56 -11.54 2.78
N ALA A 24 -4.41 -10.53 2.67
CA ALA A 24 -5.40 -10.46 1.60
C ALA A 24 -4.75 -10.45 0.21
N TYR A 25 -3.69 -9.70 0.02
CA TYR A 25 -2.96 -9.71 -1.26
C TYR A 25 -2.39 -11.10 -1.57
N ARG A 26 -1.84 -11.79 -0.58
CA ARG A 26 -1.30 -13.14 -0.78
C ARG A 26 -2.38 -14.15 -1.15
N ASP A 27 -3.60 -13.94 -0.69
CA ASP A 27 -4.72 -14.84 -0.93
C ASP A 27 -5.39 -14.62 -2.30
N VAL A 28 -5.13 -13.51 -2.98
CA VAL A 28 -5.77 -13.19 -4.26
C VAL A 28 -5.70 -14.34 -5.28
N PRO A 29 -4.55 -14.98 -5.53
CA PRO A 29 -4.51 -16.08 -6.50
C PRO A 29 -5.28 -17.32 -6.05
N ILE A 30 -5.50 -17.48 -4.75
CA ILE A 30 -6.23 -18.61 -4.19
C ILE A 30 -7.73 -18.37 -4.26
N VAL A 31 -8.16 -17.16 -3.87
CA VAL A 31 -9.58 -16.78 -3.81
C VAL A 31 -10.14 -16.53 -5.22
N TYR A 32 -9.32 -15.98 -6.09
CA TYR A 32 -9.71 -15.63 -7.45
C TYR A 32 -8.79 -16.29 -8.49
N PRO A 33 -8.80 -17.63 -8.57
CA PRO A 33 -7.96 -18.34 -9.54
C PRO A 33 -8.44 -18.00 -10.96
N GLY A 34 -7.66 -17.46 -11.78
CA GLY A 34 -8.05 -17.06 -13.13
C GLY A 34 -8.25 -15.55 -13.31
N LEU A 35 -8.05 -14.77 -12.24
CA LEU A 35 -8.08 -13.30 -12.35
C LEU A 35 -6.96 -12.78 -13.28
N GLY A 36 -5.89 -13.56 -13.47
CA GLY A 36 -4.77 -13.15 -14.31
C GLY A 36 -3.86 -12.11 -13.65
N VAL A 37 -3.96 -11.97 -12.33
CA VAL A 37 -3.14 -11.04 -11.56
C VAL A 37 -2.47 -11.76 -10.40
N THR A 38 -1.18 -11.53 -10.23
CA THR A 38 -0.42 -12.02 -9.07
C THR A 38 0.16 -10.82 -8.31
N PRO A 39 -0.35 -10.53 -7.10
CA PRO A 39 0.27 -9.53 -6.25
C PRO A 39 1.66 -9.97 -5.78
N LYS A 40 2.61 -9.05 -5.82
CA LYS A 40 3.96 -9.26 -5.30
C LYS A 40 4.20 -8.26 -4.18
N LEU A 41 4.50 -8.75 -2.98
CA LEU A 41 4.78 -7.91 -1.82
C LEU A 41 6.20 -7.34 -1.96
N VAL A 42 6.31 -6.10 -2.40
CA VAL A 42 7.59 -5.47 -2.78
C VAL A 42 8.27 -4.85 -1.57
N ILE A 43 7.62 -3.90 -0.92
CA ILE A 43 8.24 -3.13 0.17
C ILE A 43 7.18 -2.70 1.18
N ALA A 44 7.54 -2.78 2.45
CA ALA A 44 6.70 -2.29 3.55
C ALA A 44 7.44 -1.25 4.38
N ALA A 45 6.71 -0.26 4.85
CA ALA A 45 7.23 0.80 5.72
C ALA A 45 6.52 0.82 7.06
N ASP A 46 7.28 1.03 8.11
CA ASP A 46 6.76 1.33 9.46
C ASP A 46 7.83 2.08 10.23
N THR A 47 7.42 3.01 11.09
CA THR A 47 8.38 3.78 11.91
C THR A 47 9.11 2.92 12.94
N ALA A 48 8.53 1.77 13.30
CA ALA A 48 9.14 0.80 14.22
C ALA A 48 9.95 -0.25 13.45
N ALA A 49 11.26 -0.30 13.67
CA ALA A 49 12.14 -1.26 13.00
C ALA A 49 11.71 -2.71 13.21
N SER A 50 11.17 -3.05 14.38
CA SER A 50 10.68 -4.40 14.67
C SER A 50 9.51 -4.79 13.77
N ARG A 51 8.66 -3.86 13.39
CA ARG A 51 7.56 -4.11 12.46
C ARG A 51 8.05 -4.24 11.02
N VAL A 52 9.07 -3.50 10.66
CA VAL A 52 9.74 -3.66 9.36
C VAL A 52 10.32 -5.07 9.24
N ASP A 53 10.99 -5.55 10.28
CA ASP A 53 11.53 -6.91 10.30
C ASP A 53 10.41 -7.96 10.21
N PHE A 54 9.30 -7.75 10.91
CA PHE A 54 8.14 -8.62 10.84
C PHE A 54 7.56 -8.67 9.43
N ALA A 55 7.47 -7.54 8.75
CA ALA A 55 6.98 -7.47 7.38
C ALA A 55 7.84 -8.32 6.43
N LYS A 56 9.15 -8.26 6.58
CA LYS A 56 10.08 -9.03 5.74
C LYS A 56 10.10 -10.51 6.10
N ASN A 57 10.19 -10.83 7.39
CA ASN A 57 10.44 -12.20 7.85
C ASN A 57 9.17 -13.04 7.97
N VAL A 58 8.01 -12.41 8.20
CA VAL A 58 6.75 -13.11 8.42
C VAL A 58 5.73 -12.85 7.31
N LEU A 59 5.53 -11.59 6.95
CA LEU A 59 4.51 -11.25 5.93
C LEU A 59 4.97 -11.55 4.51
N GLY A 60 6.27 -11.58 4.26
CA GLY A 60 6.81 -11.94 2.95
C GLY A 60 7.15 -10.76 2.04
N PHE A 61 7.32 -9.56 2.58
CA PHE A 61 7.81 -8.43 1.80
C PHE A 61 9.30 -8.62 1.46
N ALA A 62 9.67 -8.33 0.22
CA ALA A 62 11.05 -8.44 -0.22
C ALA A 62 11.95 -7.39 0.44
N GLU A 63 11.44 -6.20 0.65
CA GLU A 63 12.16 -5.06 1.22
C GLU A 63 11.37 -4.44 2.36
N GLY A 64 12.07 -3.67 3.20
CA GLY A 64 11.46 -2.92 4.30
C GLY A 64 12.19 -1.61 4.53
N THR A 65 11.48 -0.63 5.04
CA THR A 65 12.03 0.70 5.31
C THR A 65 11.31 1.34 6.49
N THR A 66 11.96 2.31 7.12
CA THR A 66 11.33 3.14 8.15
C THR A 66 10.78 4.45 7.59
N ASP A 67 10.93 4.70 6.28
CA ASP A 67 10.46 5.91 5.62
C ASP A 67 9.47 5.55 4.50
N TYR A 68 8.18 5.91 4.67
CA TYR A 68 7.14 5.60 3.69
C TYR A 68 7.41 6.20 2.31
N ARG A 69 8.20 7.26 2.23
CA ARG A 69 8.54 7.90 0.95
C ARG A 69 9.33 6.96 0.04
N GLU A 70 10.08 6.04 0.62
CA GLU A 70 10.79 5.02 -0.17
C GLU A 70 9.83 4.03 -0.83
N VAL A 71 8.69 3.74 -0.18
CA VAL A 71 7.63 2.93 -0.78
C VAL A 71 7.07 3.63 -2.02
N LEU A 72 6.78 4.92 -1.91
CA LEU A 72 6.21 5.72 -3.01
C LEU A 72 7.20 5.95 -4.15
N ALA A 73 8.48 5.94 -3.87
CA ALA A 73 9.54 6.10 -4.88
C ALA A 73 9.94 4.78 -5.54
N HIS A 74 9.49 3.65 -5.02
CA HIS A 74 9.93 2.35 -5.50
C HIS A 74 9.35 2.06 -6.90
N PRO A 75 10.21 1.77 -7.90
CA PRO A 75 9.74 1.60 -9.28
C PRO A 75 8.88 0.37 -9.50
N ASP A 76 9.01 -0.65 -8.66
CA ASP A 76 8.26 -1.90 -8.79
C ASP A 76 6.93 -1.88 -8.03
N VAL A 77 6.60 -0.79 -7.34
CA VAL A 77 5.33 -0.64 -6.64
C VAL A 77 4.29 -0.01 -7.59
N ASP A 78 3.19 -0.71 -7.77
CA ASP A 78 2.04 -0.25 -8.57
C ASP A 78 0.90 0.24 -7.68
N VAL A 79 0.65 -0.45 -6.57
CA VAL A 79 -0.42 -0.13 -5.63
C VAL A 79 0.11 -0.07 -4.21
N VAL A 80 -0.41 0.87 -3.44
CA VAL A 80 0.00 1.09 -2.05
C VAL A 80 -1.22 0.94 -1.14
N SER A 81 -1.09 0.11 -0.11
CA SER A 81 -2.04 0.08 1.00
C SER A 81 -1.59 1.05 2.08
N ILE A 82 -2.45 2.00 2.41
CA ILE A 82 -2.18 3.04 3.41
C ILE A 82 -2.98 2.69 4.67
N CYS A 83 -2.28 2.12 5.65
CA CYS A 83 -2.84 1.66 6.92
C CYS A 83 -2.25 2.43 8.11
N ALA A 84 -1.68 3.58 7.84
CA ALA A 84 -1.09 4.48 8.83
C ALA A 84 -2.16 5.09 9.75
N PRO A 85 -1.77 5.73 10.86
CA PRO A 85 -2.72 6.47 11.70
C PRO A 85 -3.49 7.51 10.87
N ASN A 86 -4.75 7.71 11.23
CA ASN A 86 -5.68 8.55 10.45
C ASN A 86 -5.15 9.97 10.18
N PHE A 87 -4.42 10.55 11.13
CA PHE A 87 -3.88 11.90 10.96
C PHE A 87 -2.82 12.01 9.85
N LEU A 88 -2.27 10.89 9.39
CA LEU A 88 -1.29 10.85 8.29
C LEU A 88 -1.92 10.53 6.93
N HIS A 89 -3.21 10.18 6.90
CA HIS A 89 -3.86 9.74 5.65
C HIS A 89 -3.81 10.80 4.55
N ALA A 90 -4.09 12.06 4.87
CA ALA A 90 -4.07 13.12 3.85
C ALA A 90 -2.68 13.31 3.27
N GLU A 91 -1.66 13.40 4.11
CA GLU A 91 -0.28 13.56 3.67
C GLU A 91 0.16 12.41 2.75
N ILE A 92 -0.05 11.17 3.22
CA ILE A 92 0.42 9.99 2.51
C ILE A 92 -0.40 9.73 1.24
N GLY A 93 -1.73 9.88 1.32
CA GLY A 93 -2.61 9.67 0.18
C GLY A 93 -2.33 10.66 -0.96
N ILE A 94 -2.14 11.92 -0.63
CA ILE A 94 -1.79 12.95 -1.62
C ILE A 94 -0.40 12.66 -2.23
N ALA A 95 0.56 12.26 -1.40
CA ALA A 95 1.90 11.91 -1.88
C ALA A 95 1.85 10.68 -2.80
N ALA A 96 1.06 9.67 -2.46
CA ALA A 96 0.87 8.48 -3.29
C ALA A 96 0.28 8.83 -4.66
N ALA A 97 -0.73 9.69 -4.69
CA ALA A 97 -1.34 10.17 -5.94
C ALA A 97 -0.30 10.89 -6.79
N LYS A 98 0.48 11.80 -6.20
CA LYS A 98 1.53 12.55 -6.92
C LYS A 98 2.64 11.66 -7.43
N ALA A 99 2.91 10.54 -6.75
CA ALA A 99 3.88 9.54 -7.19
C ALA A 99 3.33 8.62 -8.30
N GLY A 100 2.08 8.81 -8.71
CA GLY A 100 1.44 8.00 -9.75
C GLY A 100 1.07 6.60 -9.32
N LYS A 101 0.95 6.36 -8.02
CA LYS A 101 0.58 5.05 -7.49
C LYS A 101 -0.93 4.94 -7.30
N HIS A 102 -1.47 3.77 -7.64
CA HIS A 102 -2.81 3.42 -7.15
C HIS A 102 -2.72 3.21 -5.64
N PHE A 103 -3.77 3.54 -4.90
CA PHE A 103 -3.73 3.31 -3.46
C PHE A 103 -5.09 2.91 -2.89
N TRP A 104 -5.01 2.12 -1.84
CA TRP A 104 -6.12 1.75 -1.00
C TRP A 104 -5.85 2.36 0.38
N ILE A 105 -6.69 3.29 0.79
CA ILE A 105 -6.53 3.98 2.07
C ILE A 105 -7.59 3.48 3.06
N GLU A 106 -7.14 3.17 4.29
CA GLU A 106 -8.04 2.70 5.34
C GLU A 106 -9.00 3.81 5.80
N LYS A 107 -10.11 3.39 6.34
CA LYS A 107 -11.10 4.28 6.94
C LYS A 107 -10.62 4.79 8.31
N PRO A 108 -11.05 5.97 8.73
CA PRO A 108 -11.66 7.00 7.89
C PRO A 108 -10.63 7.60 6.94
N VAL A 109 -11.05 7.92 5.72
CA VAL A 109 -10.12 8.38 4.67
C VAL A 109 -9.37 9.63 5.11
N GLY A 110 -10.08 10.66 5.54
CA GLY A 110 -9.50 11.85 6.15
C GLY A 110 -10.07 12.07 7.55
N ARG A 111 -9.51 13.01 8.29
CA ARG A 111 -10.05 13.43 9.59
C ARG A 111 -11.25 14.37 9.44
N SER A 112 -11.47 14.89 8.24
CA SER A 112 -12.51 15.86 7.93
C SER A 112 -12.91 15.73 6.47
N TYR A 113 -14.04 16.36 6.10
CA TYR A 113 -14.45 16.48 4.71
C TYR A 113 -13.34 17.13 3.86
N THR A 114 -12.71 18.19 4.38
CA THR A 114 -11.67 18.93 3.66
C THR A 114 -10.47 18.03 3.33
N GLU A 115 -10.03 17.20 4.27
CA GLU A 115 -8.93 16.26 4.03
C GLU A 115 -9.31 15.19 3.01
N THR A 116 -10.49 14.62 3.14
CA THR A 116 -10.97 13.59 2.21
C THR A 116 -11.11 14.16 0.79
N ALA A 117 -11.65 15.36 0.65
CA ALA A 117 -11.77 16.02 -0.64
C ALA A 117 -10.40 16.33 -1.26
N ALA A 118 -9.40 16.69 -0.44
CA ALA A 118 -8.05 16.93 -0.92
C ALA A 118 -7.39 15.64 -1.46
N ILE A 119 -7.61 14.51 -0.79
CA ILE A 119 -7.12 13.20 -1.25
C ILE A 119 -7.77 12.83 -2.58
N GLU A 120 -9.10 12.99 -2.68
CA GLU A 120 -9.85 12.72 -3.92
C GLU A 120 -9.36 13.60 -5.08
N ALA A 121 -9.17 14.89 -4.84
CA ALA A 121 -8.67 15.82 -5.85
C ALA A 121 -7.28 15.42 -6.35
N ALA A 122 -6.38 15.03 -5.46
CA ALA A 122 -5.04 14.58 -5.84
C ALA A 122 -5.11 13.30 -6.68
N ALA A 123 -5.96 12.35 -6.32
CA ALA A 123 -6.15 11.11 -7.08
C ALA A 123 -6.73 11.39 -8.46
N THR A 124 -7.71 12.28 -8.56
CA THR A 124 -8.32 12.68 -9.83
C THR A 124 -7.30 13.36 -10.74
N ASP A 125 -6.50 14.27 -10.20
CA ASP A 125 -5.48 15.01 -10.97
C ASP A 125 -4.37 14.08 -11.49
N ALA A 126 -4.08 13.02 -10.77
CA ALA A 126 -3.07 12.04 -11.17
C ALA A 126 -3.57 11.05 -12.24
N GLY A 127 -4.86 10.97 -12.43
CA GLY A 127 -5.45 9.95 -13.32
C GLY A 127 -5.56 8.63 -12.62
#